data_f6601ac4795b8d7b0ffd86ab0a10931e
#
_entry.id   f6601ac4795b8d7b0ffd86ab0a10931e
#
_cell.length_a   1.000
_cell.length_b   1.000
_cell.length_c   1.000
_cell.angle_alpha   90.00
_cell.angle_beta   90.00
_cell.angle_gamma   90.00
#
_symmetry.space_group_name_H-M   'P 1'
#
loop_
_entity.id
_entity.type
_entity.pdbx_description
1 polymer ?
#
loop_
_entity_poly.entity_id
_entity_poly.type
_entity_poly.pdbx_seq_one_letter_code
_entity_poly.pdbx_strand_id
1 'polypeptide(L)'
;LFDLSYPSYVPFMKYVNDRELRKELYMAYNTKAVSGELDNRPVITELVNARLQLANLLGHKEYASYVLSRRMAENKENVYDLLQKLLNAYKNSATNEVCEIQSYALSQGADFEIMPWDWSFYADKLKDSKYGVNDELLKPYFELENVKKGIFGLATKLYGLTFVKDETIPVYHPEVEAYQVYGSDGEYIAVLYTDFHPREGKRSGAWMTEYQGQYIDE
;
A
#
# COMPACT_ATOMS: atom_id res chain seq x y z
N LEU A 1 -12.95 -19.07 -4.35
CA LEU A 1 -13.67 -17.83 -4.12
C LEU A 1 -12.66 -16.70 -4.08
N PHE A 2 -12.90 -15.62 -4.84
CA PHE A 2 -12.10 -14.40 -4.78
C PHE A 2 -12.86 -13.33 -4.02
N ASP A 3 -12.15 -12.51 -3.28
CA ASP A 3 -12.70 -11.37 -2.55
C ASP A 3 -12.02 -10.06 -2.99
N LEU A 4 -12.40 -8.94 -2.39
CA LEU A 4 -11.85 -7.61 -2.70
C LEU A 4 -10.66 -7.24 -1.81
N SER A 5 -10.02 -8.20 -1.15
CA SER A 5 -8.77 -7.96 -0.43
C SER A 5 -7.60 -7.81 -1.42
N TYR A 6 -6.58 -7.06 -1.02
CA TYR A 6 -5.41 -6.84 -1.87
C TYR A 6 -4.70 -8.15 -2.29
N PRO A 7 -4.49 -9.14 -1.39
CA PRO A 7 -3.88 -10.42 -1.75
C PRO A 7 -4.70 -11.25 -2.75
N SER A 8 -6.02 -11.08 -2.81
CA SER A 8 -6.90 -11.74 -3.77
C SER A 8 -6.98 -10.96 -5.10
N TYR A 9 -7.17 -9.63 -5.02
CA TYR A 9 -7.35 -8.76 -6.16
C TYR A 9 -6.12 -8.68 -7.07
N VAL A 10 -4.93 -8.44 -6.51
CA VAL A 10 -3.74 -8.17 -7.33
C VAL A 10 -3.32 -9.36 -8.19
N PRO A 11 -3.20 -10.60 -7.67
CA PRO A 11 -2.87 -11.76 -8.51
C PRO A 11 -3.96 -12.04 -9.56
N PHE A 12 -5.23 -11.83 -9.22
CA PHE A 12 -6.32 -11.99 -10.17
C PHE A 12 -6.17 -11.07 -11.37
N MET A 13 -5.91 -9.78 -11.13
CA MET A 13 -5.74 -8.79 -12.19
C MET A 13 -4.48 -9.03 -13.04
N LYS A 14 -3.46 -9.68 -12.49
CA LYS A 14 -2.23 -10.02 -13.22
C LYS A 14 -2.36 -11.28 -14.08
N TYR A 15 -3.04 -12.31 -13.58
CA TYR A 15 -2.91 -13.66 -14.12
C TYR A 15 -4.16 -14.22 -14.79
N VAL A 16 -5.35 -13.68 -14.51
CA VAL A 16 -6.58 -14.19 -15.11
C VAL A 16 -6.68 -13.76 -16.58
N ASN A 17 -6.76 -14.73 -17.49
CA ASN A 17 -6.83 -14.47 -18.94
C ASN A 17 -8.17 -13.88 -19.39
N ASP A 18 -9.27 -14.22 -18.72
CA ASP A 18 -10.61 -13.73 -19.07
C ASP A 18 -10.73 -12.24 -18.75
N ARG A 19 -10.91 -11.44 -19.81
CA ARG A 19 -10.99 -9.99 -19.73
C ARG A 19 -12.23 -9.50 -19.00
N GLU A 20 -13.38 -10.16 -19.23
CA GLU A 20 -14.64 -9.74 -18.61
C GLU A 20 -14.63 -10.02 -17.10
N LEU A 21 -14.03 -11.13 -16.67
CA LEU A 21 -13.84 -11.40 -15.23
C LEU A 21 -12.90 -10.39 -14.58
N ARG A 22 -11.81 -9.96 -15.27
CA ARG A 22 -10.94 -8.88 -14.75
C ARG A 22 -11.72 -7.57 -14.62
N LYS A 23 -12.54 -7.22 -15.61
CA LYS A 23 -13.38 -6.03 -15.58
C LYS A 23 -14.40 -6.08 -14.44
N GLU A 24 -15.07 -7.21 -14.26
CA GLU A 24 -16.04 -7.42 -13.19
C GLU A 24 -15.39 -7.18 -11.82
N LEU A 25 -14.24 -7.83 -11.56
CA LEU A 25 -13.52 -7.66 -10.28
C LEU A 25 -12.98 -6.24 -10.12
N TYR A 26 -12.46 -5.64 -11.20
CA TYR A 26 -12.00 -4.25 -11.20
C TYR A 26 -13.13 -3.29 -10.82
N MET A 27 -14.30 -3.45 -11.42
CA MET A 27 -15.47 -2.62 -11.13
C MET A 27 -15.93 -2.82 -9.69
N ALA A 28 -16.05 -4.06 -9.23
CA ALA A 28 -16.42 -4.36 -7.85
C ALA A 28 -15.44 -3.73 -6.84
N TYR A 29 -14.13 -3.80 -7.14
CA TYR A 29 -13.09 -3.21 -6.28
C TYR A 29 -13.16 -1.68 -6.23
N ASN A 30 -13.35 -1.01 -7.37
CA ASN A 30 -13.27 0.44 -7.48
C ASN A 30 -14.60 1.16 -7.20
N THR A 31 -15.71 0.43 -7.14
CA THR A 31 -17.04 0.98 -6.81
C THR A 31 -17.52 0.57 -5.43
N LYS A 32 -16.61 0.19 -4.53
CA LYS A 32 -16.95 -0.06 -3.14
C LYS A 32 -17.57 1.17 -2.49
N ALA A 33 -18.64 0.96 -1.73
CA ALA A 33 -19.33 1.99 -0.96
C ALA A 33 -19.85 3.19 -1.80
N VAL A 34 -20.22 2.97 -3.06
CA VAL A 34 -20.87 4.00 -3.90
C VAL A 34 -22.33 3.65 -4.26
N SER A 35 -22.92 2.65 -3.60
CA SER A 35 -24.31 2.26 -3.79
C SER A 35 -24.84 1.46 -2.61
N GLY A 36 -26.19 1.34 -2.51
CA GLY A 36 -26.87 0.56 -1.48
C GLY A 36 -26.75 1.17 -0.08
N GLU A 37 -26.86 0.33 0.93
CA GLU A 37 -26.81 0.74 2.35
C GLU A 37 -25.45 1.27 2.80
N LEU A 38 -24.40 0.91 2.07
CA LEU A 38 -23.01 1.35 2.34
C LEU A 38 -22.60 2.54 1.48
N ASP A 39 -23.53 3.25 0.85
CA ASP A 39 -23.21 4.41 0.01
C ASP A 39 -22.63 5.56 0.83
N ASN A 40 -21.36 5.85 0.64
CA ASN A 40 -20.64 6.91 1.35
C ASN A 40 -20.64 8.27 0.63
N ARG A 41 -21.26 8.40 -0.55
CA ARG A 41 -21.29 9.67 -1.29
C ARG A 41 -21.97 10.81 -0.52
N PRO A 42 -23.13 10.59 0.17
CA PRO A 42 -23.72 11.63 1.02
C PRO A 42 -22.79 12.03 2.17
N VAL A 43 -22.19 11.04 2.85
CA VAL A 43 -21.25 11.27 3.96
C VAL A 43 -20.02 12.07 3.51
N ILE A 44 -19.49 11.80 2.31
CA ILE A 44 -18.37 12.57 1.73
C ILE A 44 -18.79 14.02 1.52
N THR A 45 -19.99 14.26 1.01
CA THR A 45 -20.53 15.62 0.79
C THR A 45 -20.66 16.38 2.12
N GLU A 46 -21.21 15.75 3.15
CA GLU A 46 -21.30 16.34 4.49
C GLU A 46 -19.93 16.64 5.07
N LEU A 47 -18.98 15.70 4.96
CA LEU A 47 -17.62 15.88 5.44
C LEU A 47 -16.91 17.06 4.79
N VAL A 48 -17.03 17.22 3.45
CA VAL A 48 -16.40 18.32 2.72
C VAL A 48 -17.02 19.66 3.15
N ASN A 49 -18.35 19.73 3.28
CA ASN A 49 -19.04 20.93 3.74
C ASN A 49 -18.67 21.28 5.19
N ALA A 50 -18.63 20.31 6.10
CA ALA A 50 -18.21 20.54 7.49
C ALA A 50 -16.77 21.06 7.59
N ARG A 51 -15.86 20.51 6.77
CA ARG A 51 -14.48 20.99 6.69
C ARG A 51 -14.38 22.43 6.16
N LEU A 52 -15.20 22.80 5.19
CA LEU A 52 -15.27 24.18 4.69
C LEU A 52 -15.78 25.13 5.78
N GLN A 53 -16.84 24.76 6.49
CA GLN A 53 -17.39 25.55 7.60
C GLN A 53 -16.35 25.73 8.71
N LEU A 54 -15.64 24.68 9.09
CA LEU A 54 -14.55 24.75 10.06
C LEU A 54 -13.45 25.72 9.63
N ALA A 55 -13.02 25.65 8.38
CA ALA A 55 -12.00 26.55 7.84
C ALA A 55 -12.47 28.01 7.88
N ASN A 56 -13.72 28.28 7.47
CA ASN A 56 -14.31 29.62 7.48
C ASN A 56 -14.43 30.16 8.92
N LEU A 57 -14.83 29.34 9.88
CA LEU A 57 -14.91 29.71 11.29
C LEU A 57 -13.53 30.10 11.86
N LEU A 58 -12.47 29.48 11.37
CA LEU A 58 -11.09 29.76 11.75
C LEU A 58 -10.43 30.86 10.91
N GLY A 59 -11.19 31.59 10.07
CA GLY A 59 -10.71 32.71 9.26
C GLY A 59 -10.02 32.35 7.95
N HIS A 60 -10.11 31.08 7.52
CA HIS A 60 -9.56 30.61 6.25
C HIS A 60 -10.64 30.51 5.19
N LYS A 61 -10.32 30.83 3.93
CA LYS A 61 -11.26 30.76 2.80
C LYS A 61 -11.64 29.32 2.41
N GLU A 62 -10.74 28.39 2.63
CA GLU A 62 -10.87 26.98 2.23
C GLU A 62 -10.10 26.07 3.21
N TYR A 63 -10.50 24.81 3.29
CA TYR A 63 -9.92 23.83 4.21
C TYR A 63 -8.43 23.57 3.92
N ALA A 64 -8.04 23.58 2.63
CA ALA A 64 -6.63 23.42 2.25
C ALA A 64 -5.74 24.53 2.86
N SER A 65 -6.16 25.79 2.78
CA SER A 65 -5.41 26.90 3.39
C SER A 65 -5.28 26.77 4.91
N TYR A 66 -6.32 26.31 5.59
CA TYR A 66 -6.27 26.02 7.02
C TYR A 66 -5.25 24.92 7.35
N VAL A 67 -5.30 23.81 6.64
CA VAL A 67 -4.39 22.67 6.91
C VAL A 67 -2.95 23.03 6.56
N LEU A 68 -2.71 23.66 5.41
CA LEU A 68 -1.37 23.98 4.90
C LEU A 68 -0.66 25.03 5.76
N SER A 69 -1.38 25.91 6.46
CA SER A 69 -0.78 26.90 7.36
C SER A 69 0.12 26.30 8.46
N ARG A 70 -0.02 25.00 8.73
CA ARG A 70 0.78 24.24 9.72
C ARG A 70 1.57 23.09 9.08
N ARG A 71 1.76 23.10 7.77
CA ARG A 71 2.47 22.06 7.04
C ARG A 71 3.69 22.65 6.33
N MET A 72 4.66 21.78 5.99
CA MET A 72 5.88 22.18 5.29
C MET A 72 5.63 22.88 3.95
N ALA A 73 4.53 22.57 3.29
CA ALA A 73 4.16 23.22 2.03
C ALA A 73 3.66 24.68 2.20
N GLU A 74 3.21 25.07 3.42
CA GLU A 74 2.76 26.40 3.84
C GLU A 74 1.50 26.91 3.13
N ASN A 75 1.42 26.80 1.80
CA ASN A 75 0.32 27.30 0.97
C ASN A 75 0.06 26.40 -0.23
N LYS A 76 -1.08 26.60 -0.89
CA LYS A 76 -1.50 25.80 -2.05
C LYS A 76 -0.66 26.06 -3.29
N GLU A 77 -0.12 27.26 -3.44
CA GLU A 77 0.74 27.65 -4.55
C GLU A 77 1.99 26.77 -4.60
N ASN A 78 2.64 26.53 -3.45
CA ASN A 78 3.78 25.63 -3.33
C ASN A 78 3.41 24.18 -3.68
N VAL A 79 2.20 23.74 -3.27
CA VAL A 79 1.70 22.40 -3.63
C VAL A 79 1.51 22.27 -5.15
N TYR A 80 0.83 23.26 -5.77
CA TYR A 80 0.59 23.25 -7.22
C TYR A 80 1.89 23.37 -8.02
N ASP A 81 2.85 24.17 -7.57
CA ASP A 81 4.16 24.27 -8.21
C ASP A 81 4.88 22.93 -8.25
N LEU A 82 4.91 22.21 -7.12
CA LEU A 82 5.47 20.86 -7.06
C LEU A 82 4.72 19.90 -7.99
N LEU A 83 3.39 19.86 -7.92
CA LEU A 83 2.58 18.97 -8.75
C LEU A 83 2.76 19.28 -10.25
N GLN A 84 2.85 20.55 -10.63
CA GLN A 84 3.08 20.93 -12.02
C GLN A 84 4.48 20.54 -12.52
N LYS A 85 5.50 20.68 -11.68
CA LYS A 85 6.85 20.20 -11.99
C LYS A 85 6.87 18.68 -12.21
N LEU A 86 6.21 17.92 -11.33
CA LEU A 86 6.09 16.46 -11.47
C LEU A 86 5.32 16.09 -12.74
N LEU A 87 4.18 16.73 -13.00
CA LEU A 87 3.40 16.50 -14.21
C LEU A 87 4.22 16.74 -15.48
N ASN A 88 4.93 17.85 -15.55
CA ASN A 88 5.76 18.19 -16.70
C ASN A 88 6.92 17.21 -16.90
N ALA A 89 7.52 16.72 -15.80
CA ALA A 89 8.60 15.75 -15.86
C ALA A 89 8.14 14.34 -16.29
N TYR A 90 6.97 13.90 -15.82
CA TYR A 90 6.57 12.48 -15.96
C TYR A 90 5.50 12.23 -17.02
N LYS A 91 4.74 13.24 -17.48
CA LYS A 91 3.63 13.05 -18.42
C LYS A 91 4.05 12.30 -19.69
N ASN A 92 5.15 12.70 -20.31
CA ASN A 92 5.62 12.08 -21.56
C ASN A 92 6.05 10.62 -21.31
N SER A 93 6.75 10.37 -20.22
CA SER A 93 7.17 8.99 -19.86
C SER A 93 5.93 8.10 -19.63
N ALA A 94 4.96 8.55 -18.86
CA ALA A 94 3.73 7.82 -18.62
C ALA A 94 2.95 7.56 -19.93
N THR A 95 2.88 8.54 -20.82
CA THR A 95 2.24 8.36 -22.14
C THR A 95 2.97 7.29 -22.96
N ASN A 96 4.30 7.31 -22.98
CA ASN A 96 5.09 6.31 -23.71
C ASN A 96 4.89 4.91 -23.12
N GLU A 97 4.81 4.77 -21.80
CA GLU A 97 4.52 3.48 -21.14
C GLU A 97 3.14 2.94 -21.53
N VAL A 98 2.11 3.80 -21.56
CA VAL A 98 0.77 3.40 -22.02
C VAL A 98 0.82 2.93 -23.47
N CYS A 99 1.47 3.68 -24.38
CA CYS A 99 1.63 3.30 -25.79
C CYS A 99 2.39 1.98 -25.95
N GLU A 100 3.40 1.74 -25.13
CA GLU A 100 4.19 0.51 -25.17
C GLU A 100 3.35 -0.70 -24.74
N ILE A 101 2.60 -0.59 -23.62
CA ILE A 101 1.72 -1.67 -23.16
C ILE A 101 0.61 -1.94 -24.18
N GLN A 102 0.02 -0.89 -24.77
CA GLN A 102 -0.96 -1.03 -25.86
C GLN A 102 -0.37 -1.79 -27.06
N SER A 103 0.81 -1.39 -27.49
CA SER A 103 1.50 -2.03 -28.62
C SER A 103 1.81 -3.51 -28.34
N TYR A 104 2.22 -3.80 -27.11
CA TYR A 104 2.43 -5.18 -26.66
C TYR A 104 1.12 -5.97 -26.66
N ALA A 105 0.03 -5.42 -26.14
CA ALA A 105 -1.28 -6.08 -26.13
C ALA A 105 -1.74 -6.43 -27.56
N LEU A 106 -1.60 -5.51 -28.51
CA LEU A 106 -1.91 -5.75 -29.94
C LEU A 106 -1.05 -6.87 -30.51
N SER A 107 0.24 -6.92 -30.19
CA SER A 107 1.14 -7.99 -30.62
C SER A 107 0.77 -9.38 -30.07
N GLN A 108 0.05 -9.41 -28.95
CA GLN A 108 -0.48 -10.63 -28.34
C GLN A 108 -1.89 -10.99 -28.82
N GLY A 109 -2.39 -10.30 -29.86
CA GLY A 109 -3.69 -10.58 -30.46
C GLY A 109 -4.87 -9.83 -29.85
N ALA A 110 -4.64 -8.84 -29.00
CA ALA A 110 -5.72 -7.95 -28.56
C ALA A 110 -6.20 -7.12 -29.77
N ASP A 111 -7.50 -6.94 -29.90
CA ASP A 111 -8.17 -6.13 -30.92
C ASP A 111 -8.89 -4.90 -30.34
N PHE A 112 -8.49 -4.48 -29.13
CA PHE A 112 -9.12 -3.44 -28.35
C PHE A 112 -8.10 -2.46 -27.76
N GLU A 113 -8.56 -1.28 -27.41
CA GLU A 113 -7.83 -0.35 -26.56
C GLU A 113 -7.79 -0.86 -25.13
N ILE A 114 -6.59 -0.86 -24.51
CA ILE A 114 -6.43 -1.30 -23.12
C ILE A 114 -7.16 -0.37 -22.17
N MET A 115 -7.89 -0.97 -21.25
CA MET A 115 -8.62 -0.28 -20.20
C MET A 115 -7.92 -0.50 -18.85
N PRO A 116 -8.29 0.22 -17.78
CA PRO A 116 -7.66 0.06 -16.48
C PRO A 116 -7.61 -1.39 -15.94
N TRP A 117 -8.59 -2.23 -16.28
CA TRP A 117 -8.61 -3.66 -15.91
C TRP A 117 -7.69 -4.54 -16.76
N ASP A 118 -7.10 -4.01 -17.83
CA ASP A 118 -6.14 -4.72 -18.67
C ASP A 118 -4.69 -4.38 -18.31
N TRP A 119 -4.48 -3.25 -17.63
CA TRP A 119 -3.16 -2.69 -17.34
C TRP A 119 -2.24 -3.70 -16.66
N SER A 120 -2.63 -4.19 -15.47
CA SER A 120 -1.79 -5.10 -14.69
C SER A 120 -1.45 -6.39 -15.43
N PHE A 121 -2.39 -6.91 -16.23
CA PHE A 121 -2.21 -8.11 -17.02
C PHE A 121 -1.15 -7.96 -18.12
N TYR A 122 -1.25 -6.90 -18.92
CA TYR A 122 -0.31 -6.68 -20.02
C TYR A 122 1.02 -6.10 -19.55
N ALA A 123 1.03 -5.26 -18.52
CA ALA A 123 2.25 -4.73 -17.94
C ALA A 123 3.15 -5.81 -17.33
N ASP A 124 2.56 -6.80 -16.63
CA ASP A 124 3.29 -7.92 -16.06
C ASP A 124 3.89 -8.82 -17.14
N LYS A 125 3.11 -9.13 -18.19
CA LYS A 125 3.58 -9.90 -19.35
C LYS A 125 4.69 -9.18 -20.14
N LEU A 126 4.55 -7.87 -20.33
CA LEU A 126 5.58 -7.07 -20.99
C LEU A 126 6.87 -7.05 -20.17
N LYS A 127 6.77 -6.89 -18.84
CA LYS A 127 7.91 -6.98 -17.91
C LYS A 127 8.62 -8.32 -18.03
N ASP A 128 7.88 -9.43 -18.02
CA ASP A 128 8.45 -10.77 -18.18
C ASP A 128 9.13 -10.93 -19.53
N SER A 129 8.48 -10.50 -20.62
CA SER A 129 9.04 -10.54 -21.98
C SER A 129 10.32 -9.73 -22.13
N LYS A 130 10.43 -8.55 -21.47
CA LYS A 130 11.60 -7.67 -21.57
C LYS A 130 12.78 -8.09 -20.72
N TYR A 131 12.48 -8.53 -19.50
CA TYR A 131 13.49 -8.68 -18.45
C TYR A 131 13.67 -10.13 -18.00
N GLY A 132 12.81 -11.04 -18.40
CA GLY A 132 12.81 -12.43 -17.94
C GLY A 132 12.63 -12.57 -16.42
N VAL A 133 12.04 -11.56 -15.78
CA VAL A 133 11.82 -11.53 -14.33
C VAL A 133 10.36 -11.85 -14.04
N ASN A 134 10.14 -13.06 -13.58
CA ASN A 134 8.83 -13.56 -13.17
C ASN A 134 8.78 -13.64 -11.64
N ASP A 135 7.77 -13.03 -11.03
CA ASP A 135 7.58 -13.03 -9.57
C ASP A 135 7.47 -14.48 -9.03
N GLU A 136 6.91 -15.42 -9.79
CA GLU A 136 6.79 -16.83 -9.41
C GLU A 136 8.16 -17.52 -9.26
N LEU A 137 9.15 -17.14 -10.09
CA LEU A 137 10.50 -17.67 -10.00
C LEU A 137 11.24 -17.15 -8.76
N LEU A 138 10.83 -15.99 -8.24
CA LEU A 138 11.43 -15.38 -7.06
C LEU A 138 10.83 -15.89 -5.75
N LYS A 139 9.59 -16.34 -5.75
CA LYS A 139 8.87 -16.81 -4.53
C LYS A 139 9.67 -17.79 -3.67
N PRO A 140 10.32 -18.82 -4.21
CA PRO A 140 11.09 -19.79 -3.38
C PRO A 140 12.25 -19.16 -2.60
N TYR A 141 12.77 -18.01 -3.06
CA TYR A 141 13.85 -17.31 -2.38
C TYR A 141 13.35 -16.42 -1.24
N PHE A 142 12.06 -16.09 -1.23
CA PHE A 142 11.41 -15.21 -0.26
C PHE A 142 10.41 -15.96 0.63
N GLU A 143 10.72 -17.22 0.94
CA GLU A 143 10.00 -17.95 2.00
C GLU A 143 10.05 -17.15 3.30
N LEU A 144 8.94 -17.09 4.05
CA LEU A 144 8.78 -16.23 5.22
C LEU A 144 9.89 -16.45 6.27
N GLU A 145 10.24 -17.70 6.55
CA GLU A 145 11.30 -18.01 7.53
C GLU A 145 12.67 -17.50 7.09
N ASN A 146 12.97 -17.58 5.78
CA ASN A 146 14.22 -17.03 5.23
C ASN A 146 14.23 -15.52 5.30
N VAL A 147 13.10 -14.88 5.02
CA VAL A 147 12.96 -13.41 5.13
C VAL A 147 13.13 -12.95 6.58
N LYS A 148 12.49 -13.62 7.54
CA LYS A 148 12.67 -13.32 8.98
C LYS A 148 14.13 -13.45 9.40
N LYS A 149 14.80 -14.55 9.05
CA LYS A 149 16.24 -14.72 9.31
C LYS A 149 17.09 -13.62 8.67
N GLY A 150 16.75 -13.22 7.44
CA GLY A 150 17.44 -12.14 6.74
C GLY A 150 17.29 -10.79 7.44
N ILE A 151 16.07 -10.43 7.83
CA ILE A 151 15.77 -9.16 8.52
C ILE A 151 16.43 -9.13 9.91
N PHE A 152 16.27 -10.19 10.71
CA PHE A 152 16.88 -10.26 12.03
C PHE A 152 18.41 -10.27 11.94
N GLY A 153 18.99 -11.03 11.00
CA GLY A 153 20.42 -11.03 10.77
C GLY A 153 20.97 -9.68 10.31
N LEU A 154 20.21 -8.91 9.53
CA LEU A 154 20.57 -7.54 9.15
C LEU A 154 20.55 -6.61 10.38
N ALA A 155 19.52 -6.69 11.20
CA ALA A 155 19.43 -5.91 12.44
C ALA A 155 20.56 -6.27 13.43
N THR A 156 20.92 -7.54 13.53
CA THR A 156 22.08 -7.99 14.30
C THR A 156 23.37 -7.37 13.79
N LYS A 157 23.59 -7.36 12.46
CA LYS A 157 24.82 -6.79 11.87
C LYS A 157 24.92 -5.27 12.03
N LEU A 158 23.77 -4.56 11.93
CA LEU A 158 23.76 -3.09 11.97
C LEU A 158 23.74 -2.56 13.40
N TYR A 159 23.04 -3.21 14.32
CA TYR A 159 22.70 -2.69 15.63
C TYR A 159 23.13 -3.61 16.79
N GLY A 160 23.68 -4.79 16.51
CA GLY A 160 24.05 -5.76 17.55
C GLY A 160 22.85 -6.45 18.23
N LEU A 161 21.65 -6.36 17.66
CA LEU A 161 20.44 -6.89 18.27
C LEU A 161 20.37 -8.42 18.16
N THR A 162 19.86 -9.06 19.21
CA THR A 162 19.54 -10.50 19.24
C THR A 162 18.04 -10.69 19.46
N PHE A 163 17.43 -11.60 18.68
CA PHE A 163 16.00 -11.91 18.71
C PHE A 163 15.81 -13.37 19.18
N VAL A 164 15.16 -13.55 20.32
CA VAL A 164 14.89 -14.87 20.91
C VAL A 164 13.38 -15.10 20.94
N LYS A 165 12.89 -16.10 20.18
CA LYS A 165 11.48 -16.46 20.21
C LYS A 165 11.08 -16.92 21.61
N ASP A 166 9.97 -16.40 22.11
CA ASP A 166 9.46 -16.72 23.44
C ASP A 166 7.97 -17.03 23.39
N GLU A 167 7.64 -18.29 23.55
CA GLU A 167 6.27 -18.80 23.51
C GLU A 167 5.51 -18.56 24.84
N THR A 168 6.18 -18.09 25.87
CA THR A 168 5.54 -17.75 27.17
C THR A 168 4.89 -16.37 27.17
N ILE A 169 5.26 -15.51 26.22
CA ILE A 169 4.68 -14.17 26.05
C ILE A 169 3.27 -14.30 25.48
N PRO A 170 2.24 -13.72 26.12
CA PRO A 170 0.88 -13.76 25.61
C PRO A 170 0.76 -13.12 24.23
N VAL A 171 0.09 -13.78 23.31
CA VAL A 171 -0.20 -13.28 21.95
C VAL A 171 -1.72 -13.15 21.76
N TYR A 172 -2.12 -12.15 20.96
CA TYR A 172 -3.55 -11.87 20.70
C TYR A 172 -4.16 -12.76 19.60
N HIS A 173 -3.34 -13.53 18.89
CA HIS A 173 -3.80 -14.49 17.87
C HIS A 173 -2.77 -15.62 17.73
N PRO A 174 -3.19 -16.87 17.44
CA PRO A 174 -2.27 -18.04 17.36
C PRO A 174 -1.18 -17.93 16.30
N GLU A 175 -1.39 -17.15 15.24
CA GLU A 175 -0.40 -16.92 14.17
C GLU A 175 0.64 -15.84 14.51
N VAL A 176 0.50 -15.16 15.64
CA VAL A 176 1.44 -14.13 16.10
C VAL A 176 2.61 -14.79 16.81
N GLU A 177 3.81 -14.40 16.45
CA GLU A 177 5.01 -14.82 17.17
C GLU A 177 5.58 -13.66 17.99
N ALA A 178 6.01 -13.94 19.21
CA ALA A 178 6.66 -12.99 20.10
C ALA A 178 8.15 -13.30 20.24
N TYR A 179 8.97 -12.25 20.25
CA TYR A 179 10.41 -12.33 20.41
C TYR A 179 10.88 -11.36 21.49
N GLN A 180 11.72 -11.83 22.39
CA GLN A 180 12.52 -10.95 23.25
C GLN A 180 13.68 -10.37 22.43
N VAL A 181 13.91 -9.08 22.53
CA VAL A 181 14.99 -8.35 21.85
C VAL A 181 16.02 -7.94 22.86
N TYR A 182 17.27 -8.29 22.59
CA TYR A 182 18.42 -7.97 23.44
C TYR A 182 19.46 -7.16 22.68
N GLY A 183 20.17 -6.29 23.38
CA GLY A 183 21.31 -5.53 22.87
C GLY A 183 22.58 -6.38 22.76
N SER A 184 23.66 -5.76 22.28
CA SER A 184 24.96 -6.41 22.05
C SER A 184 25.64 -6.89 23.33
N ASP A 185 25.30 -6.30 24.46
CA ASP A 185 25.78 -6.66 25.81
C ASP A 185 24.85 -7.66 26.54
N GLY A 186 23.76 -8.10 25.86
CA GLY A 186 22.77 -8.99 26.42
C GLY A 186 21.70 -8.30 27.27
N GLU A 187 21.67 -6.96 27.31
CA GLU A 187 20.60 -6.25 28.00
C GLU A 187 19.25 -6.43 27.29
N TYR A 188 18.19 -6.57 28.07
CA TYR A 188 16.84 -6.65 27.54
C TYR A 188 16.39 -5.26 27.03
N ILE A 189 15.89 -5.20 25.79
CA ILE A 189 15.45 -3.95 25.16
C ILE A 189 13.93 -3.91 25.02
N ALA A 190 13.32 -4.95 24.42
CA ALA A 190 11.92 -4.90 24.03
C ALA A 190 11.32 -6.29 23.76
N VAL A 191 9.99 -6.32 23.56
CA VAL A 191 9.29 -7.42 22.89
C VAL A 191 8.91 -6.99 21.49
N LEU A 192 9.21 -7.83 20.50
CA LEU A 192 8.76 -7.70 19.13
C LEU A 192 7.68 -8.75 18.83
N TYR A 193 6.51 -8.29 18.37
CA TYR A 193 5.48 -9.17 17.82
C TYR A 193 5.51 -9.13 16.31
N THR A 194 5.43 -10.30 15.67
CA THR A 194 5.32 -10.44 14.23
C THR A 194 3.98 -11.07 13.85
N ASP A 195 3.29 -10.49 12.87
CA ASP A 195 1.95 -10.91 12.46
C ASP A 195 1.81 -10.74 10.94
N PHE A 196 2.19 -11.77 10.18
CA PHE A 196 2.37 -11.69 8.73
C PHE A 196 1.15 -12.08 7.91
N HIS A 197 0.24 -12.90 8.46
CA HIS A 197 -0.85 -13.45 7.68
C HIS A 197 -2.08 -12.53 7.62
N PRO A 198 -2.70 -12.34 6.43
CA PRO A 198 -3.96 -11.63 6.33
C PRO A 198 -5.08 -12.42 7.00
N ARG A 199 -5.99 -11.73 7.68
CA ARG A 199 -7.22 -12.31 8.25
C ARG A 199 -8.29 -11.24 8.41
N GLU A 200 -9.51 -11.65 8.71
CA GLU A 200 -10.60 -10.73 9.03
C GLU A 200 -10.20 -9.76 10.15
N GLY A 201 -10.58 -8.50 10.02
CA GLY A 201 -10.22 -7.43 10.95
C GLY A 201 -8.88 -6.75 10.69
N LYS A 202 -7.97 -7.34 9.92
CA LYS A 202 -6.73 -6.66 9.50
C LYS A 202 -6.99 -5.73 8.32
N ARG A 203 -6.42 -4.52 8.39
CA ARG A 203 -6.49 -3.53 7.30
C ARG A 203 -5.33 -3.72 6.34
N SER A 204 -5.58 -3.55 5.06
CA SER A 204 -4.52 -3.42 4.06
C SER A 204 -3.88 -2.04 4.12
N GLY A 205 -2.62 -1.96 3.69
CA GLY A 205 -1.83 -0.73 3.68
C GLY A 205 -0.65 -0.81 4.64
N ALA A 206 0.11 0.28 4.71
CA ALA A 206 1.24 0.42 5.62
C ALA A 206 1.10 1.72 6.40
N TRP A 207 1.21 1.63 7.69
CA TRP A 207 1.21 2.80 8.59
C TRP A 207 2.08 2.50 9.82
N MET A 208 2.49 3.54 10.46
CA MET A 208 3.11 3.49 11.78
C MET A 208 2.24 4.28 12.77
N THR A 209 2.07 3.76 13.96
CA THR A 209 1.39 4.44 15.05
C THR A 209 2.14 4.18 16.36
N GLU A 210 1.95 5.07 17.29
CA GLU A 210 2.52 5.04 18.64
C GLU A 210 1.38 4.97 19.64
N TYR A 211 1.46 4.04 20.59
CA TYR A 211 0.47 3.94 21.67
C TYR A 211 0.82 4.85 22.84
N GLN A 212 2.11 4.93 23.17
CA GLN A 212 2.63 5.77 24.23
C GLN A 212 4.04 6.22 23.85
N GLY A 213 4.23 7.55 23.75
CA GLY A 213 5.51 8.14 23.46
C GLY A 213 6.48 8.00 24.63
N GLN A 214 7.77 8.14 24.36
CA GLN A 214 8.79 8.23 25.40
C GLN A 214 8.56 9.50 26.22
N TYR A 215 8.60 9.41 27.54
CA TYR A 215 8.51 10.53 28.47
C TYR A 215 9.42 10.29 29.67
N ILE A 216 9.75 11.38 30.37
CA ILE A 216 10.44 11.33 31.67
C ILE A 216 9.35 11.43 32.72
N ASP A 217 9.29 10.45 33.62
CA ASP A 217 8.43 10.47 34.80
C ASP A 217 9.19 11.22 35.90
N GLU A 218 8.61 12.32 36.42
CA GLU A 218 9.21 13.12 37.50
C GLU A 218 8.81 12.58 38.88
#